data_45011195fde129df5c4a42616bad6cf8
#
_entry.id   45011195fde129df5c4a42616bad6cf8
#
_cell.length_a   1.000
_cell.length_b   1.000
_cell.length_c   1.000
_cell.angle_alpha   90.00
_cell.angle_beta   90.00
_cell.angle_gamma   90.00
#
_symmetry.space_group_name_H-M   'P 1'
#
loop_
_entity.id
_entity.type
_entity.pdbx_description
1 polymer ?
#
loop_
_entity_poly.entity_id
_entity_poly.type
_entity_poly.pdbx_seq_one_letter_code
_entity_poly.pdbx_strand_id
1 'polypeptide(L)'
;MLDIHYKKQLSEGKSKKDVSVQIPVNLRKAFPSESVRNFVICLSVKMPYRKEGFAFDEIVRSVSKQLREANNYDFIHAYISQTVKMQTRLLKYVPLIVKNTAVKVSFHFGAEFSTTALLSNLGPVVLPDDMKEHVKRYFFYNSPGLVNGARCSIVTFDDKLTLTFSNVYKEDDIEKELMKKLSSLGVSVTAETNRDYDFGDIEGVTVGDRNAYSDKVHIPV
;
A
#
# COMPACT_ATOMS: atom_id res chain seq x y z
N MET A 1 -3.92 -7.69 -4.90
CA MET A 1 -4.61 -6.39 -4.71
C MET A 1 -5.39 -5.95 -5.95
N LEU A 2 -4.76 -5.59 -7.07
CA LEU A 2 -5.48 -5.12 -8.28
C LEU A 2 -6.55 -6.11 -8.78
N ASP A 3 -6.21 -7.39 -8.91
CA ASP A 3 -7.15 -8.44 -9.33
C ASP A 3 -8.37 -8.53 -8.40
N ILE A 4 -8.16 -8.48 -7.11
CA ILE A 4 -9.23 -8.58 -6.11
C ILE A 4 -10.15 -7.36 -6.16
N HIS A 5 -9.57 -6.15 -6.17
CA HIS A 5 -10.36 -4.92 -6.31
C HIS A 5 -11.14 -4.88 -7.61
N TYR A 6 -10.53 -5.36 -8.69
CA TYR A 6 -11.16 -5.39 -10.00
C TYR A 6 -12.36 -6.35 -10.02
N LYS A 7 -12.20 -7.55 -9.48
CA LYS A 7 -13.29 -8.54 -9.36
C LYS A 7 -14.41 -8.02 -8.48
N LYS A 8 -14.10 -7.40 -7.34
CA LYS A 8 -15.09 -6.77 -6.47
C LYS A 8 -15.87 -5.68 -7.21
N GLN A 9 -15.18 -4.80 -7.94
CA GLN A 9 -15.84 -3.75 -8.72
C GLN A 9 -16.78 -4.32 -9.80
N LEU A 10 -16.37 -5.40 -10.48
CA LEU A 10 -17.22 -6.06 -11.49
C LEU A 10 -18.45 -6.71 -10.86
N SER A 11 -18.30 -7.38 -9.72
CA SER A 11 -19.41 -8.05 -9.03
C SER A 11 -20.44 -7.07 -8.47
N GLU A 12 -19.99 -5.93 -7.95
CA GLU A 12 -20.89 -4.90 -7.43
C GLU A 12 -21.59 -4.07 -8.53
N GLY A 13 -21.00 -3.99 -9.72
CA GLY A 13 -21.58 -3.26 -10.87
C GLY A 13 -21.74 -1.74 -10.67
N LYS A 14 -21.26 -1.20 -9.55
CA LYS A 14 -21.50 0.18 -9.12
C LYS A 14 -20.59 1.22 -9.77
N SER A 15 -19.45 0.81 -10.28
CA SER A 15 -18.43 1.73 -10.79
C SER A 15 -17.82 1.22 -12.11
N LYS A 16 -17.63 2.14 -13.04
CA LYS A 16 -16.89 1.91 -14.30
C LYS A 16 -15.56 2.64 -14.30
N LYS A 17 -15.01 2.92 -13.11
CA LYS A 17 -13.73 3.61 -12.96
C LYS A 17 -12.57 2.64 -13.08
N ASP A 18 -11.42 3.15 -13.48
CA ASP A 18 -10.18 2.40 -13.46
C ASP A 18 -9.83 2.00 -12.02
N VAL A 19 -9.31 0.79 -11.87
CA VAL A 19 -8.74 0.35 -10.59
C VAL A 19 -7.27 0.73 -10.55
N SER A 20 -6.86 1.45 -9.53
CA SER A 20 -5.48 1.91 -9.39
C SER A 20 -4.91 1.59 -8.02
N VAL A 21 -3.64 1.18 -8.00
CA VAL A 21 -2.88 0.97 -6.78
C VAL A 21 -1.66 1.88 -6.78
N GLN A 22 -1.51 2.65 -5.71
CA GLN A 22 -0.31 3.45 -5.48
C GLN A 22 0.77 2.61 -4.80
N ILE A 23 2.00 2.78 -5.27
CA ILE A 23 3.18 2.09 -4.75
C ILE A 23 4.25 3.13 -4.46
N PRO A 24 4.57 3.40 -3.19
CA PRO A 24 5.69 4.26 -2.82
C PRO A 24 7.02 3.61 -3.20
N VAL A 25 7.86 4.37 -3.90
CA VAL A 25 9.19 3.93 -4.32
C VAL A 25 10.25 4.80 -3.66
N ASN A 26 11.22 4.17 -3.02
CA ASN A 26 12.34 4.85 -2.39
C ASN A 26 13.34 5.36 -3.44
N LEU A 27 13.55 6.66 -3.46
CA LEU A 27 14.43 7.32 -4.42
C LEU A 27 15.91 7.22 -4.09
N ARG A 28 16.29 6.82 -2.87
CA ARG A 28 17.70 6.76 -2.45
C ARG A 28 18.56 5.83 -3.28
N LYS A 29 17.94 4.84 -3.93
CA LYS A 29 18.66 3.95 -4.85
C LYS A 29 19.06 4.65 -6.16
N ALA A 30 18.23 5.58 -6.63
CA ALA A 30 18.47 6.33 -7.87
C ALA A 30 19.19 7.67 -7.60
N PHE A 31 18.90 8.30 -6.47
CA PHE A 31 19.44 9.59 -6.04
C PHE A 31 19.97 9.45 -4.62
N PRO A 32 21.28 9.18 -4.44
CA PRO A 32 21.90 9.05 -3.13
C PRO A 32 21.61 10.26 -2.24
N SER A 33 21.12 10.03 -1.03
CA SER A 33 20.77 11.09 -0.09
C SER A 33 20.94 10.61 1.35
N GLU A 34 21.57 11.42 2.17
CA GLU A 34 21.74 11.23 3.61
C GLU A 34 20.53 11.75 4.43
N SER A 35 19.55 12.32 3.74
CA SER A 35 18.34 12.84 4.41
C SER A 35 17.58 11.73 5.14
N VAL A 36 17.25 11.96 6.41
CA VAL A 36 16.39 11.10 7.21
C VAL A 36 14.91 11.33 6.95
N ARG A 37 14.56 12.35 6.14
CA ARG A 37 13.16 12.64 5.75
C ARG A 37 12.68 11.66 4.69
N ASN A 38 11.36 11.58 4.53
CA ASN A 38 10.75 10.81 3.44
C ASN A 38 11.30 11.25 2.08
N PHE A 39 11.91 10.31 1.38
CA PHE A 39 12.48 10.53 0.06
C PHE A 39 11.92 9.46 -0.89
N VAL A 40 10.61 9.59 -1.12
CA VAL A 40 9.81 8.63 -1.89
C VAL A 40 8.95 9.36 -2.91
N ILE A 41 8.64 8.69 -4.00
CA ILE A 41 7.55 9.06 -4.91
C ILE A 41 6.49 7.96 -4.91
N CYS A 42 5.25 8.31 -5.18
CA CYS A 42 4.17 7.35 -5.33
C CYS A 42 3.93 7.10 -6.82
N LEU A 43 4.25 5.89 -7.28
CA LEU A 43 3.89 5.43 -8.61
C LEU A 43 2.47 4.87 -8.59
N SER A 44 1.67 5.16 -9.62
CA SER A 44 0.33 4.61 -9.78
C SER A 44 0.33 3.57 -10.88
N VAL A 45 -0.06 2.36 -10.54
CA VAL A 45 -0.35 1.29 -11.49
C VAL A 45 -1.85 1.20 -11.67
N LYS A 46 -2.32 1.22 -12.91
CA LYS A 46 -3.75 1.30 -13.25
C LYS A 46 -4.17 0.16 -14.16
N MET A 47 -5.36 -0.36 -13.91
CA MET A 47 -6.07 -1.22 -14.83
C MET A 47 -7.35 -0.51 -15.27
N PRO A 48 -7.54 -0.29 -16.58
CA PRO A 48 -8.74 0.37 -17.09
C PRO A 48 -9.98 -0.49 -16.86
N TYR A 49 -11.15 0.14 -16.79
CA TYR A 49 -12.39 -0.62 -16.71
C TYR A 49 -12.61 -1.42 -18.00
N ARG A 50 -12.90 -2.73 -17.86
CA ARG A 50 -13.27 -3.63 -18.95
C ARG A 50 -14.33 -4.60 -18.44
N LYS A 51 -15.49 -4.63 -19.11
CA LYS A 51 -16.65 -5.42 -18.66
C LYS A 51 -16.37 -6.92 -18.53
N GLU A 52 -15.56 -7.46 -19.43
CA GLU A 52 -15.18 -8.88 -19.47
C GLU A 52 -14.12 -9.23 -18.39
N GLY A 53 -13.56 -8.22 -17.73
CA GLY A 53 -12.46 -8.42 -16.79
C GLY A 53 -11.12 -8.66 -17.48
N PHE A 54 -10.12 -9.07 -16.69
CA PHE A 54 -8.78 -9.44 -17.15
C PHE A 54 -8.39 -10.80 -16.58
N ALA A 55 -7.64 -11.58 -17.35
CA ALA A 55 -6.97 -12.74 -16.82
C ALA A 55 -5.85 -12.29 -15.85
N PHE A 56 -5.56 -13.12 -14.84
CA PHE A 56 -4.55 -12.79 -13.83
C PHE A 56 -3.18 -12.49 -14.47
N ASP A 57 -2.78 -13.28 -15.47
CA ASP A 57 -1.51 -13.08 -16.19
C ASP A 57 -1.47 -11.78 -17.00
N GLU A 58 -2.61 -11.31 -17.51
CA GLU A 58 -2.70 -9.99 -18.16
C GLU A 58 -2.42 -8.87 -17.15
N ILE A 59 -3.03 -8.99 -15.96
CA ILE A 59 -2.79 -8.03 -14.87
C ILE A 59 -1.32 -8.02 -14.49
N VAL A 60 -0.72 -9.19 -14.26
CA VAL A 60 0.70 -9.31 -13.88
C VAL A 60 1.61 -8.68 -14.95
N ARG A 61 1.38 -8.98 -16.23
CA ARG A 61 2.15 -8.40 -17.34
C ARG A 61 2.00 -6.89 -17.42
N SER A 62 0.76 -6.38 -17.29
CA SER A 62 0.49 -4.95 -17.33
C SER A 62 1.15 -4.22 -16.17
N VAL A 63 1.02 -4.74 -14.95
CA VAL A 63 1.66 -4.21 -13.73
C VAL A 63 3.18 -4.17 -13.89
N SER A 64 3.78 -5.28 -14.33
CA SER A 64 5.23 -5.38 -14.52
C SER A 64 5.75 -4.40 -15.57
N LYS A 65 4.98 -4.17 -16.63
CA LYS A 65 5.31 -3.18 -17.66
C LYS A 65 5.25 -1.76 -17.09
N GLN A 66 4.13 -1.39 -16.46
CA GLN A 66 3.92 -0.06 -15.90
C GLN A 66 4.97 0.27 -14.82
N LEU A 67 5.32 -0.69 -13.95
CA LEU A 67 6.36 -0.50 -12.94
C LEU A 67 7.74 -0.31 -13.54
N ARG A 68 8.09 -1.07 -14.59
CA ARG A 68 9.39 -0.89 -15.29
C ARG A 68 9.49 0.46 -15.96
N GLU A 69 8.43 0.90 -16.64
CA GLU A 69 8.40 2.20 -17.30
C GLU A 69 8.46 3.36 -16.31
N ALA A 70 7.73 3.26 -15.20
CA ALA A 70 7.69 4.29 -14.17
C ALA A 70 8.92 4.28 -13.25
N ASN A 71 9.62 3.16 -13.11
CA ASN A 71 10.87 3.06 -12.32
C ASN A 71 12.13 3.33 -13.14
N ASN A 72 11.98 3.99 -14.30
CA ASN A 72 13.11 4.44 -15.11
C ASN A 72 13.66 5.74 -14.54
N TYR A 73 15.00 5.86 -14.51
CA TYR A 73 15.71 7.06 -14.01
C TYR A 73 15.26 8.34 -14.72
N ASP A 74 15.15 8.31 -16.05
CA ASP A 74 14.75 9.49 -16.83
C ASP A 74 13.31 9.94 -16.52
N PHE A 75 12.41 8.99 -16.33
CA PHE A 75 11.02 9.28 -15.92
C PHE A 75 10.99 9.92 -14.53
N ILE A 76 11.68 9.32 -13.56
CA ILE A 76 11.76 9.82 -12.18
C ILE A 76 12.41 11.21 -12.15
N HIS A 77 13.48 11.40 -12.88
CA HIS A 77 14.18 12.69 -12.98
C HIS A 77 13.29 13.78 -13.59
N ALA A 78 12.57 13.47 -14.67
CA ALA A 78 11.62 14.39 -15.31
C ALA A 78 10.48 14.76 -14.34
N TYR A 79 9.91 13.78 -13.65
CA TYR A 79 8.83 13.97 -12.66
C TYR A 79 9.28 14.89 -11.51
N ILE A 80 10.45 14.62 -10.92
CA ILE A 80 11.02 15.46 -9.85
C ILE A 80 11.28 16.87 -10.35
N SER A 81 11.91 16.98 -11.53
CA SER A 81 12.23 18.28 -12.13
C SER A 81 10.99 19.12 -12.39
N GLN A 82 9.89 18.52 -12.88
CA GLN A 82 8.62 19.22 -13.07
C GLN A 82 8.02 19.66 -11.73
N THR A 83 8.05 18.79 -10.73
CA THR A 83 7.52 19.09 -9.40
C THR A 83 8.28 20.25 -8.74
N VAL A 84 9.60 20.21 -8.80
CA VAL A 84 10.46 21.28 -8.26
C VAL A 84 10.24 22.60 -9.02
N LYS A 85 10.17 22.56 -10.35
CA LYS A 85 9.89 23.77 -11.17
C LYS A 85 8.54 24.38 -10.83
N MET A 86 7.51 23.55 -10.65
CA MET A 86 6.18 24.02 -10.25
C MET A 86 6.21 24.68 -8.86
N GLN A 87 6.87 24.05 -7.89
CA GLN A 87 6.98 24.58 -6.53
C GLN A 87 7.78 25.88 -6.47
N THR A 88 8.91 25.95 -7.19
CA THR A 88 9.78 27.13 -7.13
C THR A 88 9.28 28.31 -7.95
N ARG A 89 8.66 28.09 -9.11
CA ARG A 89 8.18 29.17 -9.98
C ARG A 89 6.78 29.66 -9.64
N LEU A 90 5.83 28.73 -9.45
CA LEU A 90 4.43 29.09 -9.25
C LEU A 90 4.08 29.33 -7.79
N LEU A 91 4.57 28.49 -6.88
CA LEU A 91 4.15 28.53 -5.49
C LEU A 91 5.01 29.46 -4.61
N LYS A 92 6.17 29.90 -5.08
CA LYS A 92 7.09 30.74 -4.28
C LYS A 92 6.42 32.04 -3.79
N TYR A 93 5.63 32.66 -4.65
CA TYR A 93 5.02 33.97 -4.39
C TYR A 93 3.58 33.89 -3.82
N VAL A 94 3.02 32.70 -3.70
CA VAL A 94 1.67 32.52 -3.17
C VAL A 94 1.70 32.55 -1.64
N PRO A 95 0.84 33.33 -0.96
CA PRO A 95 0.75 33.36 0.49
C PRO A 95 0.45 31.95 1.07
N LEU A 96 0.99 31.68 2.26
CA LEU A 96 0.89 30.36 2.90
C LEU A 96 -0.56 29.88 3.11
N ILE A 97 -1.45 30.79 3.45
CA ILE A 97 -2.88 30.50 3.66
C ILE A 97 -3.50 29.95 2.36
N VAL A 98 -3.23 30.60 1.22
CA VAL A 98 -3.73 30.15 -0.10
C VAL A 98 -3.09 28.83 -0.49
N LYS A 99 -1.79 28.65 -0.24
CA LYS A 99 -1.10 27.37 -0.47
C LYS A 99 -1.74 26.23 0.30
N ASN A 100 -1.93 26.42 1.61
CA ASN A 100 -2.47 25.38 2.47
C ASN A 100 -3.88 24.97 2.03
N THR A 101 -4.70 25.94 1.66
CA THR A 101 -6.05 25.68 1.15
C THR A 101 -6.01 24.95 -0.20
N ALA A 102 -5.19 25.42 -1.14
CA ALA A 102 -5.03 24.79 -2.45
C ALA A 102 -4.50 23.35 -2.34
N VAL A 103 -3.51 23.12 -1.47
CA VAL A 103 -2.96 21.77 -1.23
C VAL A 103 -4.01 20.85 -0.62
N LYS A 104 -4.78 21.32 0.39
CA LYS A 104 -5.87 20.53 0.99
C LYS A 104 -6.93 20.15 -0.03
N VAL A 105 -7.36 21.11 -0.85
CA VAL A 105 -8.35 20.89 -1.91
C VAL A 105 -7.81 19.92 -2.97
N SER A 106 -6.59 20.13 -3.45
CA SER A 106 -5.94 19.26 -4.43
C SER A 106 -5.73 17.84 -3.90
N PHE A 107 -5.38 17.69 -2.63
CA PHE A 107 -5.24 16.41 -1.99
C PHE A 107 -6.60 15.70 -1.91
N HIS A 108 -7.61 16.40 -1.43
CA HIS A 108 -8.94 15.84 -1.25
C HIS A 108 -9.58 15.41 -2.58
N PHE A 109 -9.50 16.24 -3.62
CA PHE A 109 -10.13 15.96 -4.91
C PHE A 109 -9.23 15.24 -5.92
N GLY A 110 -7.93 15.29 -5.77
CA GLY A 110 -6.98 14.72 -6.74
C GLY A 110 -6.38 13.38 -6.32
N ALA A 111 -5.68 13.37 -5.19
CA ALA A 111 -4.87 12.21 -4.80
C ALA A 111 -5.71 11.07 -4.20
N GLU A 112 -6.67 11.41 -3.33
CA GLU A 112 -7.49 10.38 -2.68
C GLU A 112 -8.54 9.76 -3.61
N PHE A 113 -9.20 10.55 -4.46
CA PHE A 113 -10.26 10.02 -5.33
C PHE A 113 -9.75 9.25 -6.55
N SER A 114 -8.48 9.40 -6.92
CA SER A 114 -7.91 8.73 -8.09
C SER A 114 -7.29 7.37 -7.80
N THR A 115 -7.23 6.96 -6.54
CA THR A 115 -6.52 5.75 -6.11
C THR A 115 -7.47 4.81 -5.39
N THR A 116 -7.48 3.54 -5.81
CA THR A 116 -8.32 2.51 -5.17
C THR A 116 -7.68 1.94 -3.90
N ALA A 117 -6.36 1.73 -3.93
CA ALA A 117 -5.62 1.17 -2.81
C ALA A 117 -4.17 1.67 -2.79
N LEU A 118 -3.52 1.53 -1.64
CA LEU A 118 -2.09 1.78 -1.50
C LEU A 118 -1.39 0.49 -1.07
N LEU A 119 -0.29 0.18 -1.74
CA LEU A 119 0.57 -0.95 -1.42
C LEU A 119 1.98 -0.44 -1.11
N SER A 120 2.38 -0.48 0.14
CA SER A 120 3.71 -0.05 0.56
C SER A 120 4.55 -1.26 0.96
N ASN A 121 5.71 -1.43 0.34
CA ASN A 121 6.65 -2.49 0.66
C ASN A 121 7.94 -1.88 1.23
N LEU A 122 8.20 -2.15 2.50
CA LEU A 122 9.42 -1.72 3.16
C LEU A 122 10.63 -2.59 2.76
N GLY A 123 10.37 -3.82 2.31
CA GLY A 123 11.38 -4.81 2.00
C GLY A 123 11.88 -5.56 3.23
N PRO A 124 13.04 -6.24 3.12
CA PRO A 124 13.63 -6.96 4.23
C PRO A 124 14.23 -6.01 5.27
N VAL A 125 13.91 -6.27 6.53
CA VAL A 125 14.54 -5.60 7.68
C VAL A 125 15.76 -6.39 8.10
N VAL A 126 16.90 -5.74 8.12
CA VAL A 126 18.17 -6.30 8.60
C VAL A 126 18.49 -5.63 9.94
N LEU A 127 18.60 -6.44 10.97
CA LEU A 127 19.02 -6.00 12.29
C LEU A 127 20.43 -6.50 12.59
N PRO A 128 21.21 -5.78 13.44
CA PRO A 128 22.42 -6.32 14.01
C PRO A 128 22.15 -7.64 14.75
N ASP A 129 23.14 -8.54 14.78
CA ASP A 129 22.95 -9.90 15.31
C ASP A 129 22.51 -9.89 16.78
N ASP A 130 23.08 -8.99 17.59
CA ASP A 130 22.73 -8.78 19.00
C ASP A 130 21.28 -8.33 19.21
N MET A 131 20.69 -7.64 18.25
CA MET A 131 19.28 -7.22 18.30
C MET A 131 18.34 -8.29 17.72
N LYS A 132 18.80 -9.05 16.73
CA LYS A 132 17.99 -10.03 16.02
C LYS A 132 17.43 -11.10 16.96
N GLU A 133 18.19 -11.53 17.96
CA GLU A 133 17.78 -12.54 18.93
C GLU A 133 16.59 -12.09 19.79
N HIS A 134 16.43 -10.78 19.99
CA HIS A 134 15.36 -10.19 20.81
C HIS A 134 14.10 -9.81 20.04
N VAL A 135 14.13 -9.86 18.70
CA VAL A 135 13.02 -9.47 17.85
C VAL A 135 12.37 -10.71 17.22
N LYS A 136 11.13 -10.99 17.60
CA LYS A 136 10.39 -12.15 17.08
C LYS A 136 9.64 -11.85 15.79
N ARG A 137 9.14 -10.63 15.62
CA ARG A 137 8.36 -10.21 14.46
C ARG A 137 8.51 -8.71 14.20
N TYR A 138 8.28 -8.33 12.95
CA TYR A 138 8.28 -6.94 12.50
C TYR A 138 6.94 -6.61 11.86
N PHE A 139 6.38 -5.47 12.24
CA PHE A 139 5.14 -4.97 11.65
C PHE A 139 5.38 -3.58 11.06
N PHE A 140 4.74 -3.33 9.93
CA PHE A 140 4.76 -2.04 9.29
C PHE A 140 3.33 -1.61 9.01
N TYR A 141 2.92 -0.48 9.56
CA TYR A 141 1.58 0.05 9.44
C TYR A 141 1.58 1.38 8.68
N ASN A 142 0.63 1.54 7.77
CA ASN A 142 0.26 2.83 7.20
C ASN A 142 -1.04 3.31 7.85
N SER A 143 -1.15 4.64 8.06
CA SER A 143 -2.40 5.24 8.51
C SER A 143 -3.52 4.93 7.51
N PRO A 144 -4.74 4.55 7.95
CA PRO A 144 -5.85 4.32 7.04
C PRO A 144 -6.19 5.60 6.26
N GLY A 145 -6.60 5.44 4.99
CA GLY A 145 -7.10 6.54 4.18
C GLY A 145 -8.57 6.81 4.48
N LEU A 146 -8.96 8.08 4.54
CA LEU A 146 -10.36 8.46 4.79
C LEU A 146 -11.29 8.11 3.62
N VAL A 147 -10.75 8.09 2.39
CA VAL A 147 -11.53 7.90 1.15
C VAL A 147 -11.12 6.63 0.41
N ASN A 148 -9.84 6.26 0.46
CA ASN A 148 -9.31 5.10 -0.25
C ASN A 148 -9.17 3.93 0.70
N GLY A 149 -10.01 2.94 0.52
CA GLY A 149 -10.31 1.87 1.43
C GLY A 149 -9.12 1.11 2.00
N ALA A 150 -8.48 0.29 1.21
CA ALA A 150 -7.50 -0.64 1.73
C ALA A 150 -6.06 -0.13 1.54
N ARG A 151 -5.31 -0.04 2.63
CA ARG A 151 -3.86 0.15 2.60
C ARG A 151 -3.19 -1.12 3.07
N CYS A 152 -2.36 -1.66 2.21
CA CYS A 152 -1.57 -2.84 2.52
C CYS A 152 -0.11 -2.44 2.71
N SER A 153 0.46 -2.82 3.83
CA SER A 153 1.87 -2.63 4.16
C SER A 153 2.56 -3.98 4.21
N ILE A 154 3.74 -4.07 3.62
CA ILE A 154 4.52 -5.30 3.51
C ILE A 154 5.87 -5.08 4.16
N VAL A 155 6.30 -6.03 4.96
CA VAL A 155 7.65 -6.10 5.51
C VAL A 155 8.09 -7.54 5.62
N THR A 156 9.36 -7.79 5.37
CA THR A 156 9.97 -9.12 5.58
C THR A 156 10.98 -9.02 6.72
N PHE A 157 10.90 -9.95 7.64
CA PHE A 157 11.88 -10.11 8.69
C PHE A 157 12.16 -11.59 8.88
N ASP A 158 13.41 -11.96 8.80
CA ASP A 158 13.88 -13.33 8.76
C ASP A 158 13.20 -14.11 7.61
N ASP A 159 12.55 -15.22 7.87
CA ASP A 159 11.81 -16.05 6.92
C ASP A 159 10.32 -15.67 6.79
N LYS A 160 9.88 -14.60 7.48
CA LYS A 160 8.47 -14.23 7.57
C LYS A 160 8.15 -12.96 6.80
N LEU A 161 7.16 -13.09 5.91
CA LEU A 161 6.53 -11.97 5.23
C LEU A 161 5.30 -11.53 6.02
N THR A 162 5.29 -10.30 6.52
CA THR A 162 4.14 -9.72 7.21
C THR A 162 3.40 -8.77 6.29
N LEU A 163 2.10 -9.03 6.12
CA LEU A 163 1.15 -8.19 5.41
C LEU A 163 0.24 -7.54 6.44
N THR A 164 0.21 -6.21 6.48
CA THR A 164 -0.63 -5.47 7.41
C THR A 164 -1.65 -4.64 6.63
N PHE A 165 -2.91 -4.83 6.93
CA PHE A 165 -3.99 -4.06 6.34
C PHE A 165 -4.48 -2.99 7.31
N SER A 166 -4.68 -1.78 6.79
CA SER A 166 -5.29 -0.66 7.49
C SER A 166 -6.43 -0.12 6.65
N ASN A 167 -7.65 -0.21 7.14
CA ASN A 167 -8.84 0.32 6.46
C ASN A 167 -9.81 0.94 7.47
N VAL A 168 -10.74 1.77 6.97
CA VAL A 168 -11.81 2.41 7.76
C VAL A 168 -13.16 1.72 7.57
N TYR A 169 -13.23 0.72 6.67
CA TYR A 169 -14.45 -0.01 6.38
C TYR A 169 -14.64 -1.18 7.34
N LYS A 170 -15.89 -1.60 7.50
CA LYS A 170 -16.24 -2.79 8.27
C LYS A 170 -16.01 -4.08 7.47
N GLU A 171 -16.15 -3.97 6.15
CA GLU A 171 -15.97 -5.09 5.23
C GLU A 171 -14.50 -5.48 5.13
N ASP A 172 -14.24 -6.77 5.16
CA ASP A 172 -12.92 -7.41 5.13
C ASP A 172 -12.73 -8.33 3.90
N ASP A 173 -13.58 -8.15 2.89
CA ASP A 173 -13.62 -9.01 1.70
C ASP A 173 -12.27 -9.07 0.98
N ILE A 174 -11.54 -7.94 0.94
CA ILE A 174 -10.27 -7.85 0.22
C ILE A 174 -9.19 -8.64 0.94
N GLU A 175 -9.15 -8.53 2.26
CA GLU A 175 -8.24 -9.26 3.14
C GLU A 175 -8.50 -10.76 3.05
N LYS A 176 -9.76 -11.18 3.15
CA LYS A 176 -10.18 -12.58 3.03
C LYS A 176 -9.84 -13.18 1.66
N GLU A 177 -10.16 -12.47 0.59
CA GLU A 177 -9.84 -12.93 -0.77
C GLU A 177 -8.32 -13.02 -1.02
N LEU A 178 -7.52 -12.12 -0.45
CA LEU A 178 -6.08 -12.22 -0.54
C LEU A 178 -5.54 -13.43 0.23
N MET A 179 -6.03 -13.69 1.43
CA MET A 179 -5.66 -14.86 2.21
C MET A 179 -6.01 -16.16 1.49
N LYS A 180 -7.23 -16.29 0.96
CA LYS A 180 -7.65 -17.43 0.13
C LYS A 180 -6.71 -17.62 -1.06
N LYS A 181 -6.36 -16.54 -1.74
CA LYS A 181 -5.45 -16.61 -2.89
C LYS A 181 -4.06 -17.07 -2.50
N LEU A 182 -3.50 -16.58 -1.39
CA LEU A 182 -2.20 -17.00 -0.89
C LEU A 182 -2.22 -18.47 -0.47
N SER A 183 -3.25 -18.89 0.28
CA SER A 183 -3.43 -20.29 0.66
C SER A 183 -3.56 -21.21 -0.55
N SER A 184 -4.32 -20.83 -1.57
CA SER A 184 -4.45 -21.61 -2.81
C SER A 184 -3.14 -21.75 -3.61
N LEU A 185 -2.16 -20.90 -3.35
CA LEU A 185 -0.80 -20.98 -3.91
C LEU A 185 0.16 -21.81 -3.03
N GLY A 186 -0.34 -22.44 -1.98
CA GLY A 186 0.46 -23.26 -1.07
C GLY A 186 1.24 -22.47 -0.02
N VAL A 187 0.94 -21.17 0.16
CA VAL A 187 1.58 -20.36 1.19
C VAL A 187 0.88 -20.60 2.52
N SER A 188 1.64 -20.92 3.57
CA SER A 188 1.12 -20.99 4.94
C SER A 188 0.77 -19.58 5.44
N VAL A 189 -0.48 -19.35 5.79
CA VAL A 189 -1.00 -18.04 6.22
C VAL A 189 -1.45 -18.11 7.66
N THR A 190 -0.97 -17.17 8.49
CA THR A 190 -1.48 -16.91 9.84
C THR A 190 -2.13 -15.54 9.85
N ALA A 191 -3.40 -15.46 10.23
CA ALA A 191 -4.16 -14.22 10.29
C ALA A 191 -4.35 -13.77 11.73
N GLU A 192 -4.08 -12.49 11.99
CA GLU A 192 -4.33 -11.82 13.27
C GLU A 192 -5.13 -10.54 13.00
N THR A 193 -6.08 -10.21 13.87
CA THR A 193 -6.90 -9.01 13.71
C THR A 193 -7.24 -8.38 15.06
N ASN A 194 -7.39 -7.05 15.07
CA ASN A 194 -7.93 -6.29 16.21
C ASN A 194 -9.45 -6.11 16.16
N ARG A 195 -10.12 -6.75 15.21
CA ARG A 195 -11.60 -6.72 15.05
C ARG A 195 -12.20 -8.07 15.34
N ASP A 196 -13.52 -8.08 15.58
CA ASP A 196 -14.29 -9.32 15.73
C ASP A 196 -14.58 -9.92 14.34
N TYR A 197 -13.55 -10.47 13.71
CA TYR A 197 -13.68 -11.21 12.46
C TYR A 197 -13.66 -12.71 12.74
N ASP A 198 -14.48 -13.42 12.01
CA ASP A 198 -14.40 -14.87 11.90
C ASP A 198 -13.61 -15.24 10.65
N PHE A 199 -12.41 -15.78 10.86
CA PHE A 199 -11.57 -16.32 9.80
C PHE A 199 -11.72 -17.85 9.67
N GLY A 200 -12.60 -18.48 10.50
CA GLY A 200 -12.70 -19.93 10.63
C GLY A 200 -13.08 -20.66 9.33
N ASP A 201 -13.64 -19.95 8.37
CA ASP A 201 -14.13 -20.53 7.11
C ASP A 201 -13.08 -20.48 5.97
N ILE A 202 -11.88 -20.01 6.23
CA ILE A 202 -10.83 -19.91 5.19
C ILE A 202 -9.89 -21.11 5.32
N GLU A 203 -10.03 -22.06 4.40
CA GLU A 203 -9.17 -23.26 4.34
C GLU A 203 -7.68 -22.88 4.22
N GLY A 204 -6.84 -23.47 5.07
CA GLY A 204 -5.39 -23.26 5.08
C GLY A 204 -4.93 -21.97 5.77
N VAL A 205 -5.82 -21.25 6.47
CA VAL A 205 -5.47 -20.09 7.27
C VAL A 205 -5.51 -20.42 8.77
N THR A 206 -4.43 -20.16 9.47
CA THR A 206 -4.36 -20.30 10.93
C THR A 206 -4.71 -18.95 11.57
N VAL A 207 -5.65 -18.96 12.52
CA VAL A 207 -6.01 -17.75 13.28
C VAL A 207 -5.04 -17.63 14.45
N GLY A 208 -4.34 -16.50 14.54
CA GLY A 208 -3.44 -16.18 15.66
C GLY A 208 -4.20 -15.77 16.92
N ASP A 209 -3.58 -15.98 18.07
CA ASP A 209 -4.17 -15.61 19.37
C ASP A 209 -4.30 -14.08 19.50
N ARG A 210 -5.54 -13.61 19.69
CA ARG A 210 -5.87 -12.18 19.87
C ARG A 210 -5.21 -11.58 21.13
N ASN A 211 -5.00 -12.38 22.14
CA ASN A 211 -4.52 -11.91 23.44
C ASN A 211 -2.99 -11.80 23.54
N ALA A 212 -2.27 -12.27 22.54
CA ALA A 212 -0.80 -12.21 22.57
C ALA A 212 -0.23 -10.77 22.59
N TYR A 213 -1.05 -9.76 22.32
CA TYR A 213 -0.65 -8.35 22.24
C TYR A 213 -1.32 -7.43 23.26
N SER A 214 -2.44 -7.81 23.89
CA SER A 214 -3.16 -6.93 24.81
C SER A 214 -2.41 -6.68 26.12
N ASP A 215 -1.53 -7.57 26.52
CA ASP A 215 -0.92 -7.55 27.85
C ASP A 215 0.47 -6.90 27.95
N LYS A 216 1.02 -6.37 26.85
CA LYS A 216 2.42 -5.90 26.84
C LYS A 216 2.71 -4.52 26.24
N VAL A 217 1.73 -3.74 25.87
CA VAL A 217 1.98 -2.34 25.45
C VAL A 217 1.41 -1.39 26.50
N HIS A 218 2.11 -1.25 27.60
CA HIS A 218 2.01 -0.07 28.45
C HIS A 218 2.83 1.02 27.76
N ILE A 219 2.16 1.94 27.07
CA ILE A 219 2.76 3.21 26.64
C ILE A 219 2.55 4.16 27.81
N PRO A 220 3.58 4.55 28.57
CA PRO A 220 3.42 5.62 29.55
C PRO A 220 3.11 6.90 28.78
N VAL A 221 2.05 7.57 29.17
CA VAL A 221 1.63 8.89 28.71
C VAL A 221 2.54 9.94 29.33
#